data_2b2d69ce133a8e90c6dc8c67f8345a96
#
_entry.id   2b2d69ce133a8e90c6dc8c67f8345a96
#
_cell.length_a   1.000
_cell.length_b   1.000
_cell.length_c   1.000
_cell.angle_alpha   90.00
_cell.angle_beta   90.00
_cell.angle_gamma   90.00
#
_symmetry.space_group_name_H-M   'P 1'
#
loop_
_entity.id
_entity.type
_entity.pdbx_description
1 polymer ?
#
loop_
_entity_poly.entity_id
_entity_poly.type
_entity_poly.pdbx_seq_one_letter_code
_entity_poly.pdbx_strand_id
1 'polypeptide(L)'
;MAITRKVTTSLSLPTEPNAPPTGLTDYNIMVYGRKQWGKSTMASQFPGTINFQFEPGRRGLSIYQVAPKTIGEAAEYLNLFLESDLARVVMDTVDRYYDMHLISKCKELSNGQKTHPSQFGNEGYAIWDVVKTSFEEIFETIIHAGKTFT
;
A
#
# COMPACT_ATOMS: atom_id res chain seq x y z
N MET A 1 -18.00 -16.51 -7.93
CA MET A 1 -17.28 -17.70 -8.47
C MET A 1 -15.83 -17.57 -8.01
N ALA A 2 -15.41 -18.39 -7.06
CA ALA A 2 -14.03 -18.38 -6.56
C ALA A 2 -13.16 -19.24 -7.49
N ILE A 3 -12.16 -18.65 -8.11
CA ILE A 3 -11.18 -19.39 -8.93
C ILE A 3 -10.13 -19.95 -7.96
N THR A 4 -10.31 -21.21 -7.56
CA THR A 4 -9.32 -21.94 -6.76
C THR A 4 -8.21 -22.42 -7.69
N ARG A 5 -7.12 -21.67 -7.83
CA ARG A 5 -5.90 -22.16 -8.45
C ARG A 5 -5.21 -23.10 -7.45
N LYS A 6 -5.28 -24.40 -7.68
CA LYS A 6 -4.44 -25.40 -7.02
C LYS A 6 -2.99 -25.18 -7.48
N VAL A 7 -2.23 -24.41 -6.72
CA VAL A 7 -0.76 -24.40 -6.85
C VAL A 7 -0.25 -25.58 -6.06
N THR A 8 0.12 -26.66 -6.74
CA THR A 8 0.82 -27.78 -6.12
C THR A 8 2.31 -27.41 -6.01
N THR A 9 2.64 -26.57 -5.05
CA THR A 9 4.03 -26.33 -4.68
C THR A 9 4.51 -27.49 -3.81
N SER A 10 5.41 -28.30 -4.34
CA SER A 10 6.19 -29.21 -3.50
C SER A 10 7.09 -28.37 -2.59
N LEU A 11 6.74 -28.31 -1.32
CA LEU A 11 7.56 -27.62 -0.33
C LEU A 11 8.90 -28.33 -0.23
N SER A 12 10.00 -27.60 -0.39
CA SER A 12 11.36 -28.07 -0.16
C SER A 12 12.11 -27.04 0.67
N LEU A 13 13.03 -27.48 1.49
CA LEU A 13 13.94 -26.59 2.19
C LEU A 13 14.94 -26.01 1.21
N PRO A 14 15.32 -24.71 1.33
CA PRO A 14 16.37 -24.13 0.52
C PRO A 14 17.69 -24.86 0.78
N THR A 15 18.42 -25.17 -0.28
CA THR A 15 19.72 -25.86 -0.22
C THR A 15 20.89 -24.90 -0.08
N GLU A 16 20.66 -23.61 -0.30
CA GLU A 16 21.66 -22.55 -0.18
C GLU A 16 21.07 -21.35 0.59
N PRO A 17 21.90 -20.57 1.29
CA PRO A 17 21.47 -19.32 1.91
C PRO A 17 20.95 -18.33 0.86
N ASN A 18 19.92 -17.57 1.19
CA ASN A 18 19.48 -16.47 0.34
C ASN A 18 20.61 -15.45 0.16
N ALA A 19 20.81 -14.99 -1.07
CA ALA A 19 21.73 -13.88 -1.31
C ALA A 19 21.23 -12.64 -0.56
N PRO A 20 22.13 -11.93 0.18
CA PRO A 20 21.72 -10.69 0.84
C PRO A 20 21.32 -9.64 -0.19
N PRO A 21 20.35 -8.77 0.12
CA PRO A 21 20.00 -7.63 -0.73
C PRO A 21 21.23 -6.77 -1.01
N THR A 22 21.40 -6.35 -2.26
CA THR A 22 22.59 -5.61 -2.71
C THR A 22 22.37 -4.11 -2.84
N GLY A 23 21.11 -3.65 -2.78
CA GLY A 23 20.76 -2.26 -2.94
C GLY A 23 19.49 -1.84 -2.21
N LEU A 24 19.27 -0.53 -2.10
CA LEU A 24 18.04 0.03 -1.51
C LEU A 24 16.77 -0.37 -2.27
N THR A 25 16.91 -0.78 -3.53
CA THR A 25 15.78 -1.25 -4.35
C THR A 25 15.14 -2.53 -3.83
N ASP A 26 15.86 -3.30 -3.03
CA ASP A 26 15.43 -4.61 -2.56
C ASP A 26 14.68 -4.52 -1.20
N TYR A 27 14.59 -3.30 -0.65
CA TYR A 27 13.95 -3.07 0.66
C TYR A 27 12.64 -2.30 0.53
N ASN A 28 11.74 -2.59 1.44
CA ASN A 28 10.63 -1.68 1.74
C ASN A 28 11.18 -0.50 2.54
N ILE A 29 10.84 0.72 2.14
CA ILE A 29 11.45 1.93 2.69
C ILE A 29 10.36 2.87 3.21
N MET A 30 10.50 3.33 4.44
CA MET A 30 9.70 4.42 4.98
C MET A 30 10.52 5.70 5.02
N VAL A 31 10.04 6.76 4.36
CA VAL A 31 10.69 8.07 4.31
C VAL A 31 9.84 9.08 5.07
N TYR A 32 10.37 9.64 6.14
CA TYR A 32 9.70 10.67 6.93
C TYR A 32 10.57 11.93 7.06
N GLY A 33 9.94 13.05 7.35
CA GLY A 33 10.61 14.33 7.51
C GLY A 33 9.71 15.50 7.15
N ARG A 34 10.24 16.72 7.31
CA ARG A 34 9.49 17.96 7.06
C ARG A 34 9.02 18.08 5.61
N LYS A 35 7.95 18.84 5.42
CA LYS A 35 7.45 19.19 4.08
C LYS A 35 8.59 19.86 3.26
N GLN A 36 8.62 19.59 1.96
CA GLN A 36 9.60 20.14 1.00
C GLN A 36 11.06 19.63 1.14
N TRP A 37 11.33 18.59 1.92
CA TRP A 37 12.66 17.98 2.02
C TRP A 37 13.00 16.97 0.93
N GLY A 38 12.25 16.95 -0.14
CA GLY A 38 12.54 16.10 -1.31
C GLY A 38 12.19 14.61 -1.15
N LYS A 39 11.46 14.23 -0.09
CA LYS A 39 11.07 12.82 0.15
C LYS A 39 10.52 12.13 -1.09
N SER A 40 9.58 12.76 -1.71
CA SER A 40 8.92 12.22 -2.87
C SER A 40 9.76 12.26 -4.14
N THR A 41 10.66 13.25 -4.26
CA THR A 41 11.65 13.28 -5.34
C THR A 41 12.59 12.10 -5.20
N MET A 42 13.06 11.82 -3.98
CA MET A 42 13.90 10.66 -3.70
C MET A 42 13.15 9.35 -4.01
N ALA A 43 11.95 9.20 -3.49
CA ALA A 43 11.16 7.98 -3.66
C ALA A 43 10.83 7.70 -5.14
N SER A 44 10.63 8.74 -5.95
CA SER A 44 10.33 8.61 -7.38
C SER A 44 11.53 8.31 -8.27
N GLN A 45 12.76 8.33 -7.73
CA GLN A 45 13.97 8.02 -8.50
C GLN A 45 14.30 6.52 -8.53
N PHE A 46 13.63 5.70 -7.76
CA PHE A 46 13.81 4.26 -7.83
C PHE A 46 13.27 3.71 -9.16
N PRO A 47 14.01 2.84 -9.85
CA PRO A 47 13.57 2.28 -11.12
C PRO A 47 12.31 1.41 -10.95
N GLY A 48 11.49 1.38 -11.99
CA GLY A 48 10.25 0.58 -11.99
C GLY A 48 9.21 1.03 -10.96
N THR A 49 9.17 2.32 -10.63
CA THR A 49 8.31 2.89 -9.59
C THR A 49 7.06 3.53 -10.17
N ILE A 50 5.91 3.29 -9.52
CA ILE A 50 4.68 4.07 -9.69
C ILE A 50 4.34 4.81 -8.40
N ASN A 51 3.92 6.08 -8.51
CA ASN A 51 3.52 6.90 -7.38
C ASN A 51 2.00 6.96 -7.26
N PHE A 52 1.50 6.57 -6.11
CA PHE A 52 0.12 6.77 -5.68
C PHE A 52 0.05 8.06 -4.89
N GLN A 53 -0.50 9.10 -5.50
CA GLN A 53 -0.52 10.44 -4.96
C GLN A 53 -1.85 10.72 -4.28
N PHE A 54 -1.85 10.82 -2.97
CA PHE A 54 -3.04 11.12 -2.16
C PHE A 54 -3.11 12.58 -1.73
N GLU A 55 -2.05 13.37 -1.96
CA GLU A 55 -2.05 14.81 -1.74
C GLU A 55 -1.95 15.58 -3.07
N PRO A 56 -2.68 16.68 -3.25
CA PRO A 56 -2.55 17.53 -4.43
C PRO A 56 -1.18 18.23 -4.44
N GLY A 57 -0.50 18.29 -5.60
CA GLY A 57 0.59 19.25 -5.73
C GLY A 57 1.90 18.84 -6.36
N ARG A 58 1.98 17.78 -7.18
CA ARG A 58 3.22 17.48 -7.89
C ARG A 58 3.14 17.74 -9.37
N ARG A 59 3.48 18.97 -9.73
CA ARG A 59 3.76 19.35 -11.11
C ARG A 59 5.29 19.45 -11.24
N GLY A 60 5.88 18.74 -12.19
CA GLY A 60 7.29 18.90 -12.53
C GLY A 60 8.21 17.69 -12.38
N LEU A 61 7.72 16.54 -11.92
CA LEU A 61 8.48 15.30 -11.97
C LEU A 61 7.99 14.45 -13.16
N SER A 62 8.92 13.91 -13.95
CA SER A 62 8.62 12.94 -15.00
C SER A 62 8.58 11.54 -14.38
N ILE A 63 7.42 11.14 -13.87
CA ILE A 63 7.21 9.89 -13.12
C ILE A 63 5.90 9.23 -13.53
N TYR A 64 5.83 7.91 -13.40
CA TYR A 64 4.55 7.23 -13.44
C TYR A 64 3.78 7.54 -12.17
N GLN A 65 2.59 8.12 -12.31
CA GLN A 65 1.77 8.48 -11.16
C GLN A 65 0.29 8.26 -11.42
N VAL A 66 -0.43 7.93 -10.35
CA VAL A 66 -1.88 7.89 -10.27
C VAL A 66 -2.33 8.71 -9.07
N ALA A 67 -3.51 9.28 -9.13
CA ALA A 67 -4.06 10.13 -8.07
C ALA A 67 -5.47 9.63 -7.70
N PRO A 68 -5.57 8.47 -7.01
CA PRO A 68 -6.86 7.92 -6.64
C PRO A 68 -7.59 8.86 -5.66
N LYS A 69 -8.88 9.05 -5.91
CA LYS A 69 -9.75 9.93 -5.10
C LYS A 69 -10.56 9.13 -4.08
N THR A 70 -10.69 7.83 -4.30
CA THR A 70 -11.42 6.92 -3.44
C THR A 70 -10.57 5.70 -3.11
N ILE A 71 -10.93 4.99 -2.03
CA ILE A 71 -10.25 3.75 -1.68
C ILE A 71 -10.49 2.65 -2.73
N GLY A 72 -11.65 2.67 -3.39
CA GLY A 72 -11.96 1.76 -4.49
C GLY A 72 -11.01 1.97 -5.68
N GLU A 73 -10.83 3.22 -6.13
CA GLU A 73 -9.87 3.55 -7.18
C GLU A 73 -8.44 3.16 -6.79
N ALA A 74 -8.05 3.39 -5.51
CA ALA A 74 -6.73 3.00 -5.02
C ALA A 74 -6.53 1.48 -5.09
N ALA A 75 -7.55 0.69 -4.73
CA ALA A 75 -7.52 -0.76 -4.81
C ALA A 75 -7.43 -1.26 -6.27
N GLU A 76 -8.16 -0.64 -7.19
CA GLU A 76 -8.10 -0.97 -8.62
C GLU A 76 -6.70 -0.69 -9.19
N TYR A 77 -6.12 0.48 -8.90
CA TYR A 77 -4.75 0.79 -9.32
C TYR A 77 -3.71 -0.13 -8.68
N LEU A 78 -3.93 -0.54 -7.42
CA LEU A 78 -3.05 -1.49 -6.75
C LEU A 78 -3.09 -2.86 -7.45
N ASN A 79 -4.27 -3.35 -7.83
CA ASN A 79 -4.40 -4.59 -8.60
C ASN A 79 -3.67 -4.50 -9.96
N LEU A 80 -3.83 -3.40 -10.68
CA LEU A 80 -3.10 -3.18 -11.93
C LEU A 80 -1.57 -3.13 -11.71
N PHE A 81 -1.13 -2.51 -10.62
CA PHE A 81 0.28 -2.52 -10.24
C PHE A 81 0.79 -3.93 -9.95
N LEU A 82 0.03 -4.74 -9.20
CA LEU A 82 0.42 -6.11 -8.86
C LEU A 82 0.57 -7.00 -10.11
N GLU A 83 -0.21 -6.75 -11.15
CA GLU A 83 -0.15 -7.46 -12.44
C GLU A 83 0.89 -6.89 -13.42
N SER A 84 1.43 -5.70 -13.15
CA SER A 84 2.38 -5.02 -14.04
C SER A 84 3.83 -5.48 -13.82
N ASP A 85 4.74 -5.07 -14.72
CA ASP A 85 6.19 -5.28 -14.58
C ASP A 85 6.85 -4.24 -13.64
N LEU A 86 6.08 -3.30 -13.08
CA LEU A 86 6.60 -2.34 -12.12
C LEU A 86 6.99 -3.04 -10.82
N ALA A 87 8.13 -2.65 -10.28
CA ALA A 87 8.72 -3.31 -9.11
C ALA A 87 8.32 -2.65 -7.77
N ARG A 88 7.96 -1.36 -7.80
CA ARG A 88 7.77 -0.56 -6.60
C ARG A 88 6.55 0.35 -6.69
N VAL A 89 5.81 0.44 -5.59
CA VAL A 89 4.80 1.47 -5.38
C VAL A 89 5.25 2.46 -4.31
N VAL A 90 5.07 3.75 -4.57
CA VAL A 90 5.25 4.83 -3.58
C VAL A 90 3.88 5.30 -3.13
N MET A 91 3.64 5.27 -1.83
CA MET A 91 2.41 5.79 -1.20
C MET A 91 2.67 7.20 -0.67
N ASP A 92 2.21 8.22 -1.38
CA ASP A 92 2.53 9.60 -1.04
C ASP A 92 1.27 10.47 -0.81
N THR A 93 0.87 10.64 0.42
CA THR A 93 1.45 10.16 1.69
C THR A 93 0.66 8.99 2.25
N VAL A 94 1.33 8.10 2.98
CA VAL A 94 0.69 6.94 3.62
C VAL A 94 -0.39 7.36 4.63
N ASP A 95 -0.22 8.48 5.31
CA ASP A 95 -1.20 9.01 6.27
C ASP A 95 -2.55 9.29 5.60
N ARG A 96 -2.53 9.92 4.41
CA ARG A 96 -3.75 10.21 3.65
C ARG A 96 -4.42 8.94 3.14
N TYR A 97 -3.63 7.98 2.72
CA TYR A 97 -4.16 6.68 2.33
C TYR A 97 -4.80 5.97 3.51
N TYR A 98 -4.14 6.00 4.69
CA TYR A 98 -4.70 5.44 5.91
C TYR A 98 -6.02 6.12 6.33
N ASP A 99 -6.10 7.45 6.28
CA ASP A 99 -7.33 8.21 6.56
C ASP A 99 -8.49 7.78 5.66
N MET A 100 -8.21 7.65 4.35
CA MET A 100 -9.20 7.19 3.38
C MET A 100 -9.66 5.76 3.67
N HIS A 101 -8.72 4.88 4.01
CA HIS A 101 -8.99 3.48 4.36
C HIS A 101 -9.84 3.39 5.63
N LEU A 102 -9.45 4.11 6.68
CA LEU A 102 -10.16 4.18 7.95
C LEU A 102 -11.62 4.63 7.76
N ILE A 103 -11.83 5.74 7.05
CA ILE A 103 -13.19 6.25 6.76
C ILE A 103 -13.99 5.22 5.97
N SER A 104 -13.40 4.62 4.96
CA SER A 104 -14.09 3.61 4.12
C SER A 104 -14.48 2.39 4.94
N LYS A 105 -13.57 1.88 5.76
CA LYS A 105 -13.82 0.69 6.60
C LYS A 105 -14.88 0.95 7.67
N CYS A 106 -14.85 2.11 8.32
CA CYS A 106 -15.88 2.50 9.27
C CYS A 106 -17.27 2.63 8.61
N LYS A 107 -17.34 3.17 7.40
CA LYS A 107 -18.59 3.22 6.64
C LYS A 107 -19.10 1.83 6.27
N GLU A 108 -18.22 0.94 5.81
CA GLU A 108 -18.56 -0.46 5.52
C GLU A 108 -19.18 -1.15 6.74
N LEU A 109 -18.53 -1.05 7.90
CA LEU A 109 -18.96 -1.70 9.15
C LEU A 109 -20.22 -1.08 9.77
N SER A 110 -20.60 0.14 9.38
CA SER A 110 -21.74 0.88 9.91
C SER A 110 -22.85 1.15 8.89
N ASN A 111 -22.84 0.49 7.72
CA ASN A 111 -23.75 0.80 6.62
C ASN A 111 -23.78 2.30 6.25
N GLY A 112 -22.61 2.93 6.20
CA GLY A 112 -22.43 4.32 5.80
C GLY A 112 -22.59 5.38 6.90
N GLN A 113 -22.93 4.99 8.12
CA GLN A 113 -23.31 5.94 9.18
C GLN A 113 -22.12 6.53 9.95
N LYS A 114 -21.00 5.80 10.05
CA LYS A 114 -19.84 6.18 10.86
C LYS A 114 -18.58 6.30 10.01
N THR A 115 -17.71 7.20 10.40
CA THR A 115 -16.46 7.50 9.67
C THR A 115 -15.20 7.34 10.53
N HIS A 116 -15.38 7.11 11.84
CA HIS A 116 -14.28 6.98 12.78
C HIS A 116 -14.60 5.95 13.87
N PRO A 117 -13.62 5.15 14.34
CA PRO A 117 -13.84 4.13 15.35
C PRO A 117 -14.44 4.65 16.67
N SER A 118 -14.09 5.88 17.09
CA SER A 118 -14.65 6.48 18.31
C SER A 118 -16.19 6.62 18.30
N GLN A 119 -16.81 6.57 17.14
CA GLN A 119 -18.26 6.63 16.99
C GLN A 119 -18.96 5.28 17.28
N PHE A 120 -18.19 4.19 17.48
CA PHE A 120 -18.72 2.86 17.78
C PHE A 120 -18.87 2.59 19.30
N GLY A 121 -18.60 3.58 20.15
CA GLY A 121 -18.73 3.43 21.59
C GLY A 121 -17.77 2.38 22.15
N ASN A 122 -18.29 1.43 22.93
CA ASN A 122 -17.48 0.38 23.57
C ASN A 122 -16.80 -0.57 22.56
N GLU A 123 -17.28 -0.65 21.34
CA GLU A 123 -16.70 -1.48 20.27
C GLU A 123 -15.56 -0.77 19.52
N GLY A 124 -15.29 0.49 19.83
CA GLY A 124 -14.31 1.32 19.13
C GLY A 124 -12.92 0.69 19.04
N TYR A 125 -12.45 0.02 20.10
CA TYR A 125 -11.16 -0.68 20.09
C TYR A 125 -11.12 -1.84 19.09
N ALA A 126 -12.15 -2.67 19.05
CA ALA A 126 -12.25 -3.77 18.10
C ALA A 126 -12.29 -3.24 16.64
N ILE A 127 -12.95 -2.11 16.43
CA ILE A 127 -12.97 -1.45 15.11
C ILE A 127 -11.58 -0.94 14.72
N TRP A 128 -10.81 -0.37 15.66
CA TRP A 128 -9.41 0.01 15.41
C TRP A 128 -8.57 -1.17 14.95
N ASP A 129 -8.69 -2.32 15.62
CA ASP A 129 -7.95 -3.54 15.25
C ASP A 129 -8.32 -4.02 13.85
N VAL A 130 -9.61 -4.02 13.51
CA VAL A 130 -10.08 -4.39 12.16
C VAL A 130 -9.52 -3.44 11.10
N VAL A 131 -9.56 -2.12 11.34
CA VAL A 131 -9.01 -1.13 10.40
C VAL A 131 -7.51 -1.33 10.21
N LYS A 132 -6.77 -1.49 11.30
CA LYS A 132 -5.32 -1.69 11.29
C LYS A 132 -4.95 -2.95 10.53
N THR A 133 -5.54 -4.09 10.88
CA THR A 133 -5.26 -5.38 10.24
C THR A 133 -5.53 -5.31 8.74
N SER A 134 -6.69 -4.79 8.33
CA SER A 134 -7.02 -4.69 6.92
C SER A 134 -6.13 -3.70 6.14
N PHE A 135 -5.54 -2.72 6.82
CA PHE A 135 -4.54 -1.83 6.22
C PHE A 135 -3.18 -2.51 6.07
N GLU A 136 -2.74 -3.28 7.06
CA GLU A 136 -1.50 -4.06 7.03
C GLU A 136 -1.52 -5.11 5.90
N GLU A 137 -2.65 -5.79 5.70
CA GLU A 137 -2.85 -6.78 4.63
C GLU A 137 -2.53 -6.24 3.23
N ILE A 138 -2.68 -4.93 3.01
CA ILE A 138 -2.36 -4.29 1.73
C ILE A 138 -0.85 -4.37 1.46
N PHE A 139 -0.03 -4.07 2.46
CA PHE A 139 1.43 -4.13 2.33
C PHE A 139 1.93 -5.57 2.25
N GLU A 140 1.34 -6.48 3.02
CA GLU A 140 1.62 -7.91 2.91
C GLU A 140 1.33 -8.44 1.50
N THR A 141 0.23 -8.01 0.90
CA THR A 141 -0.12 -8.38 -0.48
C THR A 141 0.95 -7.93 -1.48
N ILE A 142 1.47 -6.70 -1.33
CA ILE A 142 2.56 -6.17 -2.16
C ILE A 142 3.83 -7.03 -2.00
N ILE A 143 4.19 -7.34 -0.76
CA ILE A 143 5.37 -8.16 -0.44
C ILE A 143 5.23 -9.58 -1.01
N HIS A 144 4.08 -10.23 -0.80
CA HIS A 144 3.82 -11.57 -1.32
C HIS A 144 3.83 -11.64 -2.85
N ALA A 145 3.53 -10.54 -3.53
CA ALA A 145 3.68 -10.42 -4.98
C ALA A 145 5.15 -10.22 -5.43
N GLY A 146 6.11 -10.24 -4.51
CA GLY A 146 7.53 -10.00 -4.80
C GLY A 146 7.84 -8.55 -5.16
N LYS A 147 7.00 -7.60 -4.75
CA LYS A 147 7.14 -6.16 -5.02
C LYS A 147 7.52 -5.42 -3.75
N THR A 148 7.97 -4.18 -3.91
CA THR A 148 8.38 -3.31 -2.79
C THR A 148 7.51 -2.06 -2.70
N PHE A 149 7.52 -1.38 -1.54
CA PHE A 149 6.84 -0.09 -1.35
C PHE A 149 7.76 0.96 -0.70
N THR A 150 7.40 2.22 -0.90
CA THR A 150 8.04 3.38 -0.26
C THR A 150 7.00 4.44 0.10
#